data_31bb507ea590ad3600da38cf1b0b2263
#
_entry.id   31bb507ea590ad3600da38cf1b0b2263
#
_cell.length_a   1.000
_cell.length_b   1.000
_cell.length_c   1.000
_cell.angle_alpha   90.00
_cell.angle_beta   90.00
_cell.angle_gamma   90.00
#
_symmetry.space_group_name_H-M   'P 1'
#
loop_
_entity.id
_entity.type
_entity.pdbx_description
1 polymer ?
#
loop_
_entity_poly.entity_id
_entity_poly.type
_entity_poly.pdbx_seq_one_letter_code
_entity_poly.pdbx_strand_id
1 'polypeptide(L)'
;SYSSGTQQSASVPAAAAAGSTSAGVAITGGSEALQGLLGGGDRSLSILFGSQTGNAAGLAEKTAKMAANYGLVPTIYDMDGFDPATLGNHKRTLIITSTWGEGEMPDNAETLWQSVNSQSPSLSGVSFSICAIGDTAYDEFCKAGTDWDEKYAALGANRVHSIQLCDVDF
;
A
#
# COMPACT_ATOMS: atom_id res chain seq x y z
N SER A 1 -54.96 -30.22 44.79
CA SER A 1 -53.52 -30.07 44.87
C SER A 1 -53.02 -29.53 43.54
N TYR A 2 -52.76 -28.22 43.52
CA TYR A 2 -52.25 -27.51 42.35
C TYR A 2 -50.71 -27.55 42.38
N SER A 3 -50.14 -28.05 41.34
CA SER A 3 -48.70 -27.99 41.13
C SER A 3 -48.38 -26.79 40.22
N SER A 4 -47.69 -25.82 40.77
CA SER A 4 -47.23 -24.66 40.04
C SER A 4 -46.02 -25.00 39.20
N GLY A 5 -46.19 -24.93 37.89
CA GLY A 5 -45.05 -24.98 36.95
C GLY A 5 -44.34 -23.63 36.91
N THR A 6 -43.12 -23.60 37.36
CA THR A 6 -42.24 -22.49 37.16
C THR A 6 -41.80 -22.43 35.71
N GLN A 7 -42.25 -21.42 34.98
CA GLN A 7 -41.69 -21.06 33.72
C GLN A 7 -40.32 -20.42 33.94
N GLN A 8 -39.29 -21.12 33.59
CA GLN A 8 -37.98 -20.51 33.37
C GLN A 8 -38.06 -19.66 32.06
N SER A 9 -38.11 -18.37 32.26
CA SER A 9 -37.87 -17.46 31.18
C SER A 9 -36.39 -17.54 30.78
N ALA A 10 -36.14 -18.18 29.66
CA ALA A 10 -34.87 -18.12 29.00
C ALA A 10 -34.64 -16.65 28.62
N SER A 11 -33.77 -15.98 29.35
CA SER A 11 -33.25 -14.70 28.95
C SER A 11 -32.40 -14.90 27.72
N VAL A 12 -32.93 -14.54 26.59
CA VAL A 12 -32.18 -14.40 25.36
C VAL A 12 -31.11 -13.33 25.64
N PRO A 13 -29.83 -13.61 25.52
CA PRO A 13 -28.84 -12.58 25.62
C PRO A 13 -29.12 -11.59 24.49
N ALA A 14 -29.33 -10.36 24.91
CA ALA A 14 -29.67 -9.29 23.99
C ALA A 14 -28.57 -9.16 22.93
N ALA A 15 -28.89 -9.59 21.74
CA ALA A 15 -28.10 -9.31 20.55
C ALA A 15 -27.99 -7.80 20.24
N ALA A 16 -28.57 -6.98 21.08
CA ALA A 16 -28.51 -5.52 20.98
C ALA A 16 -27.13 -4.92 21.22
N ALA A 17 -26.20 -5.66 21.79
CA ALA A 17 -24.84 -5.18 21.96
C ALA A 17 -24.04 -5.12 20.63
N ALA A 18 -24.48 -5.83 19.62
CA ALA A 18 -23.79 -5.84 18.32
C ALA A 18 -24.14 -4.63 17.45
N GLY A 19 -25.24 -3.96 17.71
CA GLY A 19 -25.69 -2.84 16.87
C GLY A 19 -25.12 -1.48 17.25
N SER A 20 -24.64 -1.32 18.47
CA SER A 20 -24.14 -0.03 18.92
C SER A 20 -22.68 0.24 18.58
N THR A 21 -22.01 -0.72 18.00
CA THR A 21 -20.59 -0.62 17.67
C THR A 21 -20.31 -0.12 16.26
N SER A 22 -21.35 0.10 15.46
CA SER A 22 -21.14 0.37 14.03
C SER A 22 -20.47 1.71 13.72
N ALA A 23 -20.70 2.75 14.47
CA ALA A 23 -20.13 4.07 14.19
C ALA A 23 -18.73 4.27 14.80
N GLY A 24 -18.48 3.73 15.97
CA GLY A 24 -17.15 3.75 16.58
C GLY A 24 -16.22 2.67 16.02
N VAL A 25 -16.80 1.56 15.59
CA VAL A 25 -16.10 0.43 14.98
C VAL A 25 -15.66 0.74 13.56
N ALA A 26 -16.27 1.68 12.85
CA ALA A 26 -15.83 2.01 11.50
C ALA A 26 -14.37 2.52 11.45
N ILE A 27 -13.92 3.20 12.49
CA ILE A 27 -12.52 3.67 12.59
C ILE A 27 -11.64 2.60 13.24
N THR A 28 -12.14 1.95 14.30
CA THR A 28 -11.41 0.88 14.99
C THR A 28 -11.48 -0.44 14.22
N GLY A 29 -12.60 -0.73 13.57
CA GLY A 29 -12.81 -1.91 12.75
C GLY A 29 -11.94 -1.96 11.51
N GLY A 30 -11.59 -0.81 10.94
CA GLY A 30 -10.58 -0.74 9.87
C GLY A 30 -9.22 -1.22 10.36
N SER A 31 -8.82 -0.84 11.55
CA SER A 31 -7.57 -1.27 12.16
C SER A 31 -7.58 -2.76 12.52
N GLU A 32 -8.68 -3.28 13.08
CA GLU A 32 -8.79 -4.71 13.43
C GLU A 32 -8.90 -5.60 12.20
N ALA A 33 -9.65 -5.18 11.19
CA ALA A 33 -9.71 -5.89 9.91
C ALA A 33 -8.36 -5.93 9.21
N LEU A 34 -7.62 -4.81 9.25
CA LEU A 34 -6.25 -4.76 8.74
C LEU A 34 -5.30 -5.64 9.56
N GLN A 35 -5.44 -5.68 10.88
CA GLN A 35 -4.64 -6.58 11.73
C GLN A 35 -4.86 -8.04 11.35
N GLY A 36 -6.11 -8.44 11.12
CA GLY A 36 -6.43 -9.78 10.65
C GLY A 36 -5.86 -10.11 9.28
N LEU A 37 -5.91 -9.15 8.35
CA LEU A 37 -5.34 -9.27 7.01
C LEU A 37 -3.81 -9.30 7.02
N LEU A 38 -3.20 -8.60 7.96
CA LEU A 38 -1.74 -8.45 8.06
C LEU A 38 -1.08 -9.60 8.86
N GLY A 39 -1.86 -10.58 9.31
CA GLY A 39 -1.33 -11.83 9.85
C GLY A 39 -0.51 -11.70 11.14
N GLY A 40 -0.95 -10.87 12.08
CA GLY A 40 -0.35 -10.89 13.42
C GLY A 40 0.48 -9.69 13.81
N GLY A 41 0.13 -8.50 13.35
CA GLY A 41 0.64 -7.26 13.94
C GLY A 41 1.70 -6.51 13.14
N ASP A 42 2.27 -7.07 12.08
CA ASP A 42 3.10 -6.30 11.16
C ASP A 42 2.22 -5.41 10.29
N ARG A 43 2.29 -4.09 10.53
CA ARG A 43 1.54 -3.05 9.82
C ARG A 43 2.45 -2.15 9.01
N SER A 44 3.71 -2.52 8.85
CA SER A 44 4.65 -1.70 8.09
C SER A 44 4.23 -1.58 6.63
N LEU A 45 4.33 -0.37 6.12
CA LEU A 45 4.17 -0.03 4.72
C LEU A 45 5.37 0.80 4.30
N SER A 46 6.10 0.32 3.31
CA SER A 46 7.20 1.07 2.73
C SER A 46 6.71 1.81 1.49
N ILE A 47 6.84 3.12 1.48
CA ILE A 47 6.48 3.97 0.35
C ILE A 47 7.77 4.48 -0.27
N LEU A 48 8.10 3.98 -1.45
CA LEU A 48 9.27 4.41 -2.21
C LEU A 48 8.83 5.44 -3.25
N PHE A 49 9.48 6.58 -3.31
CA PHE A 49 9.15 7.57 -4.33
C PHE A 49 10.30 7.89 -5.28
N GLY A 50 9.94 8.02 -6.56
CA GLY A 50 10.78 8.55 -7.62
C GLY A 50 10.16 9.85 -8.14
N SER A 51 10.86 10.97 -8.02
CA SER A 51 10.32 12.28 -8.33
C SER A 51 11.35 13.19 -8.96
N GLN A 52 10.98 13.83 -10.08
CA GLN A 52 11.80 14.84 -10.72
C GLN A 52 11.48 16.24 -10.19
N THR A 53 10.20 16.53 -9.95
CA THR A 53 9.69 17.87 -9.62
C THR A 53 9.14 17.97 -8.21
N GLY A 54 9.16 16.88 -7.43
CA GLY A 54 8.61 16.83 -6.08
C GLY A 54 7.16 16.34 -6.00
N ASN A 55 6.45 16.14 -7.12
CA ASN A 55 5.05 15.71 -7.11
C ASN A 55 4.88 14.32 -6.47
N ALA A 56 5.70 13.35 -6.84
CA ALA A 56 5.64 12.02 -6.26
C ALA A 56 6.01 12.02 -4.77
N ALA A 57 6.97 12.85 -4.36
CA ALA A 57 7.32 13.04 -2.95
C ALA A 57 6.13 13.60 -2.15
N GLY A 58 5.48 14.64 -2.65
CA GLY A 58 4.29 15.22 -2.02
C GLY A 58 3.12 14.24 -1.93
N LEU A 59 2.92 13.42 -2.96
CA LEU A 59 1.90 12.37 -2.93
C LEU A 59 2.25 11.26 -1.94
N ALA A 60 3.52 10.88 -1.82
CA ALA A 60 3.99 9.92 -0.82
C ALA A 60 3.67 10.37 0.61
N GLU A 61 3.87 11.66 0.92
CA GLU A 61 3.52 12.22 2.22
C GLU A 61 2.02 12.18 2.50
N LYS A 62 1.19 12.56 1.53
CA LYS A 62 -0.27 12.51 1.65
C LYS A 62 -0.73 11.06 1.86
N THR A 63 -0.19 10.14 1.10
CA THR A 63 -0.52 8.71 1.17
C THR A 63 -0.11 8.12 2.51
N ALA A 64 1.07 8.47 3.03
CA ALA A 64 1.50 8.01 4.36
C ALA A 64 0.53 8.46 5.46
N LYS A 65 0.10 9.72 5.43
CA LYS A 65 -0.90 10.22 6.38
C LYS A 65 -2.22 9.46 6.29
N MET A 66 -2.69 9.18 5.08
CA MET A 66 -3.89 8.39 4.86
C MET A 66 -3.71 6.95 5.36
N ALA A 67 -2.62 6.29 5.03
CA ALA A 67 -2.32 4.92 5.46
C ALA A 67 -2.30 4.79 6.99
N ALA A 68 -1.74 5.78 7.68
CA ALA A 68 -1.74 5.82 9.14
C ALA A 68 -3.16 5.86 9.73
N ASN A 69 -4.10 6.55 9.09
CA ASN A 69 -5.50 6.58 9.51
C ASN A 69 -6.20 5.22 9.40
N TYR A 70 -5.68 4.33 8.56
CA TYR A 70 -6.16 2.95 8.43
C TYR A 70 -5.34 1.94 9.25
N GLY A 71 -4.50 2.41 10.14
CA GLY A 71 -3.74 1.57 11.08
C GLY A 71 -2.44 0.99 10.53
N LEU A 72 -2.00 1.42 9.35
CA LEU A 72 -0.68 1.08 8.83
C LEU A 72 0.40 1.96 9.47
N VAL A 73 1.62 1.46 9.48
CA VAL A 73 2.82 2.21 9.92
C VAL A 73 3.67 2.49 8.68
N PRO A 74 3.43 3.62 7.99
CA PRO A 74 4.13 3.96 6.77
C PRO A 74 5.52 4.52 7.07
N THR A 75 6.48 4.17 6.24
CA THR A 75 7.79 4.80 6.15
C THR A 75 8.02 5.22 4.70
N ILE A 76 8.42 6.47 4.51
CA ILE A 76 8.70 7.03 3.19
C ILE A 76 10.19 6.92 2.91
N TYR A 77 10.52 6.40 1.75
CA TYR A 77 11.90 6.25 1.27
C TYR A 77 12.09 6.98 -0.05
N ASP A 78 13.09 7.82 -0.11
CA ASP A 78 13.63 8.29 -1.38
C ASP A 78 14.31 7.13 -2.10
N MET A 79 14.10 7.00 -3.39
CA MET A 79 14.78 5.98 -4.18
C MET A 79 16.29 6.28 -4.32
N ASP A 80 16.69 7.55 -4.18
CA ASP A 80 18.10 7.89 -4.15
C ASP A 80 18.77 7.30 -2.91
N GLY A 81 19.87 6.58 -3.15
CA GLY A 81 20.60 5.92 -2.08
C GLY A 81 19.91 4.73 -1.42
N PHE A 82 18.75 4.28 -1.92
CA PHE A 82 18.09 3.09 -1.41
C PHE A 82 18.87 1.82 -1.79
N ASP A 83 19.09 0.95 -0.80
CA ASP A 83 19.83 -0.30 -1.05
C ASP A 83 18.92 -1.36 -1.71
N PRO A 84 19.18 -1.75 -2.96
CA PRO A 84 18.38 -2.73 -3.68
C PRO A 84 18.38 -4.12 -3.01
N ALA A 85 19.42 -4.46 -2.26
CA ALA A 85 19.50 -5.73 -1.55
C ALA A 85 18.45 -5.85 -0.44
N THR A 86 17.93 -4.73 0.07
CA THR A 86 16.92 -4.70 1.14
C THR A 86 15.48 -4.74 0.64
N LEU A 87 15.24 -4.61 -0.66
CA LEU A 87 13.88 -4.54 -1.23
C LEU A 87 13.01 -5.74 -0.82
N GLY A 88 13.56 -6.94 -0.78
CA GLY A 88 12.86 -8.14 -0.35
C GLY A 88 12.44 -8.16 1.13
N ASN A 89 12.99 -7.27 1.95
CA ASN A 89 12.63 -7.13 3.37
C ASN A 89 11.40 -6.23 3.58
N HIS A 90 11.03 -5.43 2.58
CA HIS A 90 9.88 -4.53 2.63
C HIS A 90 8.63 -5.28 2.17
N LYS A 91 7.97 -5.97 3.09
CA LYS A 91 6.89 -6.93 2.79
C LYS A 91 5.64 -6.31 2.19
N ARG A 92 5.39 -5.02 2.44
CA ARG A 92 4.36 -4.23 1.76
C ARG A 92 5.01 -2.99 1.23
N THR A 93 4.98 -2.85 -0.08
CA THR A 93 5.63 -1.75 -0.79
C THR A 93 4.62 -1.05 -1.69
N LEU A 94 4.57 0.26 -1.56
CA LEU A 94 3.92 1.13 -2.53
C LEU A 94 5.01 1.95 -3.22
N ILE A 95 5.06 1.89 -4.53
CA ILE A 95 5.92 2.76 -5.32
C ILE A 95 5.07 3.90 -5.88
N ILE A 96 5.55 5.12 -5.69
CA ILE A 96 4.96 6.33 -6.27
C ILE A 96 6.05 6.98 -7.12
N THR A 97 5.89 6.99 -8.42
CA THR A 97 6.92 7.50 -9.32
C THR A 97 6.35 8.33 -10.45
N SER A 98 7.03 9.42 -10.76
CA SER A 98 6.80 10.17 -11.98
C SER A 98 7.60 9.58 -13.15
N THR A 99 7.18 9.92 -14.34
CA THR A 99 7.92 9.64 -15.59
C THR A 99 8.53 10.94 -16.07
N TRP A 100 9.79 10.90 -16.49
CA TRP A 100 10.51 12.04 -17.00
C TRP A 100 10.76 11.89 -18.51
N GLY A 101 10.77 13.01 -19.22
CA GLY A 101 11.14 13.06 -20.64
C GLY A 101 10.35 12.08 -21.51
N GLU A 102 11.07 11.30 -22.29
CA GLU A 102 10.55 10.29 -23.23
C GLU A 102 10.34 8.91 -22.55
N GLY A 103 10.01 8.88 -21.26
CA GLY A 103 9.74 7.64 -20.54
C GLY A 103 10.83 7.23 -19.54
N GLU A 104 11.77 8.14 -19.24
CA GLU A 104 12.88 7.85 -18.34
C GLU A 104 12.44 7.84 -16.87
N MET A 105 13.24 7.15 -16.05
CA MET A 105 13.13 7.24 -14.60
C MET A 105 13.46 8.66 -14.13
N PRO A 106 12.83 9.16 -13.06
CA PRO A 106 13.28 10.39 -12.42
C PRO A 106 14.71 10.25 -11.91
N ASP A 107 15.46 11.34 -11.85
CA ASP A 107 16.87 11.34 -11.45
C ASP A 107 17.13 10.57 -10.16
N ASN A 108 16.26 10.74 -9.14
CA ASN A 108 16.42 10.05 -7.86
C ASN A 108 16.08 8.55 -7.91
N ALA A 109 15.49 8.05 -8.99
CA ALA A 109 15.14 6.64 -9.16
C ALA A 109 16.13 5.88 -10.06
N GLU A 110 16.90 6.60 -10.87
CA GLU A 110 17.72 5.99 -11.93
C GLU A 110 18.75 5.00 -11.39
N THR A 111 19.48 5.37 -10.34
CA THR A 111 20.50 4.49 -9.75
C THR A 111 19.90 3.22 -9.16
N LEU A 112 18.77 3.33 -8.46
CA LEU A 112 18.06 2.16 -7.93
C LEU A 112 17.55 1.28 -9.06
N TRP A 113 16.97 1.87 -10.10
CA TRP A 113 16.47 1.13 -11.26
C TRP A 113 17.55 0.31 -11.96
N GLN A 114 18.70 0.93 -12.22
CA GLN A 114 19.85 0.25 -12.80
C GLN A 114 20.36 -0.88 -11.91
N SER A 115 20.44 -0.64 -10.61
CA SER A 115 20.88 -1.63 -9.63
C SER A 115 19.92 -2.82 -9.53
N VAL A 116 18.63 -2.59 -9.54
CA VAL A 116 17.61 -3.65 -9.54
C VAL A 116 17.68 -4.48 -10.82
N ASN A 117 17.90 -3.85 -11.96
CA ASN A 117 18.06 -4.57 -13.23
C ASN A 117 19.31 -5.44 -13.27
N SER A 118 20.42 -4.97 -12.71
CA SER A 118 21.69 -5.71 -12.70
C SER A 118 21.74 -6.81 -11.64
N GLN A 119 21.18 -6.56 -10.46
CA GLN A 119 21.24 -7.48 -9.31
C GLN A 119 20.08 -8.48 -9.27
N SER A 120 18.95 -8.13 -9.85
CA SER A 120 17.72 -8.94 -9.88
C SER A 120 17.37 -9.54 -8.49
N PRO A 121 17.18 -8.70 -7.45
CA PRO A 121 16.89 -9.19 -6.12
C PRO A 121 15.57 -9.98 -6.10
N SER A 122 15.49 -11.04 -5.29
CA SER A 122 14.23 -11.76 -5.12
C SER A 122 13.25 -10.93 -4.30
N LEU A 123 12.05 -10.73 -4.83
CA LEU A 123 10.95 -10.06 -4.15
C LEU A 123 9.84 -11.05 -3.74
N SER A 124 10.18 -12.33 -3.62
CA SER A 124 9.27 -13.35 -3.10
C SER A 124 8.76 -12.97 -1.70
N GLY A 125 7.46 -12.99 -1.50
CA GLY A 125 6.81 -12.60 -0.25
C GLY A 125 6.59 -11.09 -0.07
N VAL A 126 6.96 -10.27 -1.05
CA VAL A 126 6.62 -8.85 -1.09
C VAL A 126 5.25 -8.66 -1.76
N SER A 127 4.36 -7.95 -1.10
CA SER A 127 3.11 -7.47 -1.68
C SER A 127 3.29 -6.03 -2.12
N PHE A 128 2.87 -5.69 -3.34
CA PHE A 128 3.13 -4.36 -3.89
C PHE A 128 1.96 -3.79 -4.69
N SER A 129 1.99 -2.49 -4.82
CA SER A 129 1.23 -1.73 -5.82
C SER A 129 2.02 -0.51 -6.28
N ILE A 130 1.64 0.03 -7.42
CA ILE A 130 2.32 1.16 -8.04
C ILE A 130 1.31 2.28 -8.29
N CYS A 131 1.71 3.50 -7.96
CA CYS A 131 1.06 4.73 -8.38
C CYS A 131 1.99 5.48 -9.33
N ALA A 132 1.64 5.51 -10.58
CA ALA A 132 2.43 6.13 -11.64
C ALA A 132 1.85 7.49 -11.98
N ILE A 133 2.71 8.50 -11.99
CA ILE A 133 2.35 9.87 -12.38
C ILE A 133 2.97 10.15 -13.73
N GLY A 134 2.20 10.70 -14.63
CA GLY A 134 2.63 11.04 -15.97
C GLY A 134 1.87 12.23 -16.53
N ASP A 135 2.04 12.47 -17.80
CA ASP A 135 1.33 13.47 -18.58
C ASP A 135 0.90 12.82 -19.90
N THR A 136 -0.39 12.78 -20.13
CA THR A 136 -0.96 12.21 -21.35
C THR A 136 -0.59 12.98 -22.63
N ALA A 137 0.03 14.14 -22.51
CA ALA A 137 0.60 14.86 -23.64
C ALA A 137 1.86 14.19 -24.23
N TYR A 138 2.46 13.25 -23.49
CA TYR A 138 3.63 12.48 -23.93
C TYR A 138 3.27 11.06 -24.32
N ASP A 139 3.95 10.52 -25.36
CA ASP A 139 3.68 9.18 -25.86
C ASP A 139 3.95 8.08 -24.82
N GLU A 140 4.97 8.26 -23.97
CA GLU A 140 5.38 7.33 -22.92
C GLU A 140 4.70 7.63 -21.57
N PHE A 141 3.38 7.83 -21.61
CA PHE A 141 2.58 8.13 -20.42
C PHE A 141 2.76 7.08 -19.31
N CYS A 142 3.18 7.54 -18.11
CA CYS A 142 3.39 6.70 -16.94
C CYS A 142 4.38 5.54 -17.11
N LYS A 143 5.27 5.60 -18.08
CA LYS A 143 6.17 4.50 -18.43
C LYS A 143 7.06 4.07 -17.25
N ALA A 144 7.66 5.00 -16.52
CA ALA A 144 8.50 4.65 -15.37
C ALA A 144 7.74 3.80 -14.33
N GLY A 145 6.49 4.14 -14.04
CA GLY A 145 5.65 3.35 -13.15
C GLY A 145 5.29 1.98 -13.71
N THR A 146 5.00 1.90 -15.00
CA THR A 146 4.73 0.63 -15.69
C THR A 146 5.96 -0.28 -15.66
N ASP A 147 7.15 0.27 -15.89
CA ASP A 147 8.40 -0.47 -15.82
C ASP A 147 8.65 -1.04 -14.40
N TRP A 148 8.36 -0.27 -13.34
CA TRP A 148 8.43 -0.75 -11.97
C TRP A 148 7.40 -1.84 -11.67
N ASP A 149 6.17 -1.70 -12.16
CA ASP A 149 5.11 -2.68 -11.98
C ASP A 149 5.47 -4.04 -12.58
N GLU A 150 5.96 -4.03 -13.81
CA GLU A 150 6.42 -5.23 -14.50
C GLU A 150 7.66 -5.84 -13.83
N LYS A 151 8.60 -5.00 -13.39
CA LYS A 151 9.84 -5.46 -12.74
C LYS A 151 9.55 -6.14 -11.41
N TYR A 152 8.72 -5.55 -10.55
CA TYR A 152 8.34 -6.16 -9.28
C TYR A 152 7.66 -7.52 -9.46
N ALA A 153 6.74 -7.61 -10.40
CA ALA A 153 6.10 -8.88 -10.74
C ALA A 153 7.10 -9.92 -11.26
N ALA A 154 8.00 -9.52 -12.15
CA ALA A 154 9.04 -10.40 -12.70
C ALA A 154 10.02 -10.91 -11.63
N LEU A 155 10.28 -10.13 -10.59
CA LEU A 155 11.14 -10.50 -9.46
C LEU A 155 10.43 -11.34 -8.39
N GLY A 156 9.17 -11.69 -8.60
CA GLY A 156 8.40 -12.60 -7.75
C GLY A 156 7.50 -11.93 -6.72
N ALA A 157 7.37 -10.61 -6.75
CA ALA A 157 6.44 -9.90 -5.86
C ALA A 157 4.98 -10.15 -6.25
N ASN A 158 4.10 -10.08 -5.27
CA ASN A 158 2.65 -10.24 -5.45
C ASN A 158 1.99 -8.86 -5.62
N ARG A 159 1.44 -8.61 -6.81
CA ARG A 159 0.66 -7.40 -7.09
C ARG A 159 -0.69 -7.50 -6.39
N VAL A 160 -0.94 -6.63 -5.38
CA VAL A 160 -2.19 -6.63 -4.61
C VAL A 160 -3.24 -5.69 -5.17
N HIS A 161 -2.83 -4.75 -6.00
CA HIS A 161 -3.70 -3.81 -6.71
C HIS A 161 -3.09 -3.51 -8.09
N SER A 162 -3.92 -3.40 -9.11
CA SER A 162 -3.45 -2.96 -10.43
C SER A 162 -2.83 -1.57 -10.34
N ILE A 163 -1.86 -1.31 -11.21
CA ILE A 163 -1.22 0.00 -11.29
C ILE A 163 -2.24 1.12 -11.41
N GLN A 164 -2.06 2.17 -10.64
CA GLN A 164 -2.83 3.39 -10.75
C GLN A 164 -2.06 4.39 -11.63
N LEU A 165 -2.67 4.78 -12.73
CA LEU A 165 -2.12 5.79 -13.63
C LEU A 165 -2.75 7.14 -13.33
N CYS A 166 -1.93 8.14 -13.07
CA CYS A 166 -2.34 9.50 -12.74
C CYS A 166 -1.81 10.47 -13.79
N ASP A 167 -2.69 11.27 -14.35
CA ASP A 167 -2.33 12.40 -15.21
C ASP A 167 -1.92 13.62 -14.36
N VAL A 168 -1.53 14.71 -14.99
CA VAL A 168 -1.03 15.94 -14.33
C VAL A 168 -1.98 16.56 -13.28
N ASP A 169 -3.27 16.30 -13.38
CA ASP A 169 -4.33 16.83 -12.51
C ASP A 169 -4.86 15.75 -11.54
N PHE A 170 -4.02 15.13 -10.75
CA PHE A 170 -4.40 14.09 -9.78
C PHE A 170 -4.64 14.61 -8.35
#